data_4636c5bae023e72d5638f1c52a7bccc9
#
_entry.id   4636c5bae023e72d5638f1c52a7bccc9
#
_cell.length_a   1.000
_cell.length_b   1.000
_cell.length_c   1.000
_cell.angle_alpha   90.00
_cell.angle_beta   90.00
_cell.angle_gamma   90.00
#
_symmetry.space_group_name_H-M   'P 1'
#
loop_
_entity.id
_entity.type
_entity.pdbx_description
1 polymer ?
#
loop_
_entity_poly.entity_id
_entity_poly.type
_entity_poly.pdbx_seq_one_letter_code
_entity_poly.pdbx_strand_id
1 'polypeptide(L)'
;MSFSAAATGFVALFLSMTVGQVEPDWSVKYDPSQICALTGSTVKIKCSYTYPYKIHGITTKVKTRLWFTKGNNQVPVDLKKDSDYNGRIIYNFTDNSCNLTIKDLNLRDSAEYKFRFVTNQPDGAFTGLPGVILTVTDLRVQVRRSEMQTELKCESSCDPIKPPSYVWFNKEKKMEEQTSSILVSVRDGDRFSCSVKGHEDLRSRPVYAPTFTSANLMTSGQITEGRSVTLSCSSDANPEANYTWRKKNNQSIVSEDQQFVFWSILSSDSGLYYCTAQNQLGEETSGPVSVQVTYGPRPPSVSVTPSGEIMEGSLVTLSCSSDANPEANYTWYKEGEEAPKASGQNFTITNIMFKQRGNYYCEAQNSRGRCNSTVTVNVVLAPRNQVAAAAAVPAVFLILICLFLWILRKTKVWKQQSRPAAGQVPSEQVIPAEDDVAYSVVHFATKQEELVYSNINPTQSKRHKKRKEEEMVEYASVNCGRTRTAARTESAQQDSVEDPAALYSSVNKPGRNIRETPSGL
;
A
#
# COMPACT_ATOMS: atom_id res chain seq x y z
N MET A 1 -107.38 -13.96 -50.36
CA MET A 1 -107.63 -15.14 -51.25
C MET A 1 -106.88 -14.92 -52.53
N SER A 2 -106.24 -15.87 -53.00
CA SER A 2 -105.51 -16.07 -54.23
C SER A 2 -104.01 -15.99 -54.12
N PHE A 3 -103.42 -17.15 -54.24
CA PHE A 3 -101.99 -17.46 -54.31
C PHE A 3 -101.53 -17.18 -55.74
N SER A 4 -100.33 -16.56 -55.82
CA SER A 4 -99.58 -16.57 -57.07
C SER A 4 -98.18 -17.15 -56.80
N ALA A 5 -97.88 -18.28 -57.39
CA ALA A 5 -96.58 -18.97 -57.33
C ALA A 5 -95.61 -18.32 -58.31
N ALA A 6 -94.46 -17.87 -57.79
CA ALA A 6 -93.34 -17.45 -58.62
C ALA A 6 -92.23 -18.51 -58.54
N ALA A 7 -91.95 -19.13 -59.68
CA ALA A 7 -90.84 -20.08 -59.85
C ALA A 7 -89.53 -19.36 -59.90
N THR A 8 -88.66 -19.62 -58.93
CA THR A 8 -87.28 -19.15 -58.91
C THR A 8 -86.36 -20.24 -59.47
N GLY A 9 -85.78 -19.95 -60.63
CA GLY A 9 -84.76 -20.78 -61.26
C GLY A 9 -83.41 -20.62 -60.49
N PHE A 10 -82.92 -21.73 -59.99
CA PHE A 10 -81.55 -21.81 -59.40
C PHE A 10 -80.55 -21.90 -60.58
N VAL A 11 -79.79 -20.78 -60.78
CA VAL A 11 -78.60 -20.81 -61.61
C VAL A 11 -77.43 -21.20 -60.66
N ALA A 12 -77.01 -22.45 -60.76
CA ALA A 12 -75.81 -22.93 -60.07
C ALA A 12 -74.57 -22.38 -60.80
N LEU A 13 -73.98 -21.30 -60.27
CA LEU A 13 -72.62 -20.82 -60.61
C LEU A 13 -71.59 -21.77 -59.97
N PHE A 14 -71.01 -22.67 -60.77
CA PHE A 14 -69.81 -23.38 -60.42
C PHE A 14 -68.62 -22.37 -60.43
N LEU A 15 -68.31 -21.73 -59.31
CA LEU A 15 -67.04 -21.11 -59.09
C LEU A 15 -65.97 -22.20 -58.95
N SER A 16 -65.26 -22.50 -60.03
CA SER A 16 -64.01 -23.25 -59.98
C SER A 16 -63.02 -22.44 -59.22
N MET A 17 -62.91 -22.71 -57.89
CA MET A 17 -61.75 -22.25 -57.12
C MET A 17 -60.52 -22.98 -57.69
N THR A 18 -59.79 -22.32 -58.56
CA THR A 18 -58.41 -22.69 -58.83
C THR A 18 -57.66 -22.44 -57.55
N VAL A 19 -57.38 -23.49 -56.79
CA VAL A 19 -56.37 -23.45 -55.74
C VAL A 19 -55.05 -23.12 -56.43
N GLY A 20 -54.73 -21.82 -56.49
CA GLY A 20 -53.44 -21.38 -56.94
C GLY A 20 -52.43 -22.01 -56.00
N GLN A 21 -51.65 -22.95 -56.49
CA GLN A 21 -50.47 -23.40 -55.80
C GLN A 21 -49.59 -22.16 -55.64
N VAL A 22 -49.54 -21.61 -54.40
CA VAL A 22 -48.56 -20.56 -54.05
C VAL A 22 -47.22 -21.24 -54.22
N GLU A 23 -46.53 -20.93 -55.31
CA GLU A 23 -45.10 -21.32 -55.43
C GLU A 23 -44.33 -20.87 -54.19
N PRO A 24 -43.52 -21.73 -53.58
CA PRO A 24 -42.79 -21.38 -52.43
C PRO A 24 -41.83 -20.21 -52.75
N ASP A 25 -42.00 -19.12 -52.07
CA ASP A 25 -41.16 -17.93 -52.21
C ASP A 25 -39.74 -18.17 -51.58
N TRP A 26 -38.79 -17.35 -51.99
CA TRP A 26 -37.46 -17.38 -51.38
C TRP A 26 -37.53 -17.04 -49.89
N SER A 27 -37.20 -17.97 -49.02
CA SER A 27 -37.19 -17.70 -47.60
C SER A 27 -36.13 -18.51 -46.84
N VAL A 28 -35.69 -17.95 -45.70
CA VAL A 28 -34.92 -18.65 -44.67
C VAL A 28 -35.59 -18.37 -43.35
N LYS A 29 -35.85 -19.40 -42.56
CA LYS A 29 -36.46 -19.32 -41.25
C LYS A 29 -35.51 -19.91 -40.21
N TYR A 30 -35.30 -19.20 -39.13
CA TYR A 30 -34.51 -19.62 -37.98
C TYR A 30 -35.43 -19.90 -36.79
N ASP A 31 -35.12 -20.95 -36.02
CA ASP A 31 -35.88 -21.31 -34.83
C ASP A 31 -34.95 -21.87 -33.74
N PRO A 32 -34.78 -21.11 -32.66
CA PRO A 32 -35.20 -19.73 -32.39
C PRO A 32 -34.30 -18.67 -33.07
N SER A 33 -34.76 -17.41 -33.13
CA SER A 33 -33.99 -16.28 -33.68
C SER A 33 -32.93 -15.71 -32.71
N GLN A 34 -33.04 -16.03 -31.43
CA GLN A 34 -32.09 -15.67 -30.40
C GLN A 34 -31.74 -16.90 -29.57
N ILE A 35 -30.45 -17.09 -29.34
CA ILE A 35 -29.91 -18.21 -28.56
C ILE A 35 -28.95 -17.69 -27.54
N CYS A 36 -29.12 -18.14 -26.31
CA CYS A 36 -28.16 -17.93 -25.25
C CYS A 36 -27.52 -19.27 -24.85
N ALA A 37 -26.18 -19.30 -24.73
CA ALA A 37 -25.44 -20.52 -24.46
C ALA A 37 -24.26 -20.23 -23.51
N LEU A 38 -23.85 -21.24 -22.76
CA LEU A 38 -22.69 -21.15 -21.87
C LEU A 38 -21.39 -21.43 -22.63
N THR A 39 -20.33 -20.78 -22.22
CA THR A 39 -18.97 -21.10 -22.68
C THR A 39 -18.66 -22.59 -22.46
N GLY A 40 -17.97 -23.21 -23.42
CA GLY A 40 -17.68 -24.65 -23.44
C GLY A 40 -18.82 -25.54 -23.92
N SER A 41 -20.05 -25.03 -24.04
CA SER A 41 -21.21 -25.83 -24.51
C SER A 41 -21.21 -26.00 -26.02
N THR A 42 -22.14 -26.81 -26.51
CA THR A 42 -22.42 -27.02 -27.93
C THR A 42 -23.79 -26.48 -28.27
N VAL A 43 -23.88 -25.59 -29.26
CA VAL A 43 -25.13 -25.03 -29.75
C VAL A 43 -25.51 -25.66 -31.08
N LYS A 44 -26.84 -25.89 -31.29
CA LYS A 44 -27.42 -26.31 -32.54
C LYS A 44 -28.42 -25.24 -32.99
N ILE A 45 -28.09 -24.53 -34.05
CA ILE A 45 -28.98 -23.55 -34.70
C ILE A 45 -29.81 -24.28 -35.74
N LYS A 46 -31.12 -24.29 -35.52
CA LYS A 46 -32.06 -24.87 -36.49
C LYS A 46 -32.42 -23.85 -37.57
N CYS A 47 -32.43 -24.28 -38.80
CA CYS A 47 -32.68 -23.43 -39.95
C CYS A 47 -33.40 -24.23 -41.06
N SER A 48 -34.39 -23.62 -41.64
CA SER A 48 -35.04 -24.10 -42.83
C SER A 48 -35.07 -23.05 -43.93
N TYR A 49 -35.07 -23.47 -45.18
CA TYR A 49 -35.12 -22.56 -46.31
C TYR A 49 -36.01 -23.12 -47.44
N THR A 50 -36.61 -22.21 -48.22
CA THR A 50 -37.46 -22.53 -49.37
C THR A 50 -37.04 -21.71 -50.58
N TYR A 51 -37.35 -22.23 -51.77
CA TYR A 51 -37.12 -21.57 -53.07
C TYR A 51 -38.08 -22.11 -54.09
N PRO A 52 -38.42 -21.35 -55.17
CA PRO A 52 -39.26 -21.82 -56.26
C PRO A 52 -38.61 -23.00 -56.98
N TYR A 53 -39.37 -24.09 -57.15
CA TYR A 53 -38.92 -25.31 -57.85
C TYR A 53 -38.46 -25.02 -59.27
N LYS A 54 -39.18 -24.13 -60.00
CA LYS A 54 -38.92 -23.80 -61.42
C LYS A 54 -39.11 -22.32 -61.66
N ILE A 55 -38.17 -21.67 -62.35
CA ILE A 55 -38.21 -20.24 -62.71
C ILE A 55 -37.98 -20.17 -64.24
N HIS A 56 -38.88 -19.50 -64.97
CA HIS A 56 -38.78 -19.36 -66.42
C HIS A 56 -38.51 -20.70 -67.15
N GLY A 57 -39.15 -21.79 -66.70
CA GLY A 57 -38.96 -23.10 -67.29
C GLY A 57 -37.72 -23.87 -66.85
N ILE A 58 -36.81 -23.26 -66.11
CA ILE A 58 -35.57 -23.88 -65.65
C ILE A 58 -35.75 -24.38 -64.20
N THR A 59 -35.48 -25.66 -63.96
CA THR A 59 -35.52 -26.29 -62.65
C THR A 59 -34.41 -25.65 -61.74
N THR A 60 -34.83 -25.20 -60.58
CA THR A 60 -33.88 -24.58 -59.60
C THR A 60 -33.07 -25.65 -58.86
N LYS A 61 -31.76 -25.52 -58.88
CA LYS A 61 -30.83 -26.41 -58.16
C LYS A 61 -29.91 -25.58 -57.26
N VAL A 62 -29.82 -25.90 -55.98
CA VAL A 62 -28.91 -25.27 -55.06
C VAL A 62 -27.48 -25.70 -55.35
N LYS A 63 -26.58 -24.75 -55.59
CA LYS A 63 -25.18 -24.96 -55.89
C LYS A 63 -24.30 -24.89 -54.63
N THR A 64 -24.51 -23.87 -53.79
CA THR A 64 -23.70 -23.66 -52.58
C THR A 64 -24.59 -23.29 -51.40
N ARG A 65 -24.13 -23.68 -50.19
CA ARG A 65 -24.77 -23.39 -48.92
C ARG A 65 -23.67 -23.06 -47.92
N LEU A 66 -23.80 -21.97 -47.17
CA LEU A 66 -22.83 -21.59 -46.16
C LEU A 66 -23.48 -20.79 -45.02
N TRP A 67 -22.86 -20.81 -43.88
CA TRP A 67 -23.10 -19.91 -42.77
C TRP A 67 -21.97 -18.92 -42.65
N PHE A 68 -22.26 -17.69 -42.20
CA PHE A 68 -21.26 -16.63 -42.00
C PHE A 68 -21.70 -15.67 -40.91
N THR A 69 -20.68 -15.01 -40.29
CA THR A 69 -20.81 -13.91 -39.36
C THR A 69 -20.06 -12.67 -39.84
N LYS A 70 -19.02 -12.88 -40.67
CA LYS A 70 -18.14 -11.85 -41.23
C LYS A 70 -18.41 -11.66 -42.74
N GLY A 71 -18.13 -10.46 -43.23
CA GLY A 71 -18.39 -10.09 -44.61
C GLY A 71 -19.79 -9.52 -44.79
N ASN A 72 -20.19 -9.36 -46.06
CA ASN A 72 -21.54 -8.89 -46.43
C ASN A 72 -22.31 -9.97 -47.20
N ASN A 73 -23.56 -9.68 -47.56
CA ASN A 73 -24.40 -10.62 -48.28
C ASN A 73 -23.91 -10.99 -49.71
N GLN A 74 -22.97 -10.23 -50.27
CA GLN A 74 -22.37 -10.49 -51.57
C GLN A 74 -21.09 -11.30 -51.47
N VAL A 75 -20.24 -10.99 -50.45
CA VAL A 75 -18.96 -11.64 -50.20
C VAL A 75 -18.89 -12.12 -48.73
N PRO A 76 -19.65 -13.15 -48.38
CA PRO A 76 -19.63 -13.72 -47.03
C PRO A 76 -18.39 -14.58 -46.82
N VAL A 77 -17.87 -14.59 -45.60
CA VAL A 77 -16.79 -15.49 -45.18
C VAL A 77 -17.40 -16.76 -44.60
N ASP A 78 -17.29 -17.88 -45.32
CA ASP A 78 -17.79 -19.18 -44.84
C ASP A 78 -17.15 -19.58 -43.52
N LEU A 79 -17.94 -19.89 -42.48
CA LEU A 79 -17.47 -20.31 -41.16
C LEU A 79 -16.52 -21.51 -41.20
N LYS A 80 -16.67 -22.43 -42.18
CA LYS A 80 -15.71 -23.54 -42.36
C LYS A 80 -14.32 -23.11 -42.79
N LYS A 81 -14.21 -21.90 -43.35
CA LYS A 81 -12.94 -21.30 -43.80
C LYS A 81 -12.39 -20.25 -42.82
N ASP A 82 -13.17 -19.88 -41.82
CA ASP A 82 -12.77 -18.93 -40.77
C ASP A 82 -11.94 -19.67 -39.72
N SER A 83 -10.71 -19.22 -39.51
CA SER A 83 -9.77 -19.80 -38.53
C SER A 83 -10.32 -19.84 -37.10
N ASP A 84 -11.17 -18.87 -36.73
CA ASP A 84 -11.78 -18.80 -35.40
C ASP A 84 -12.70 -19.99 -35.10
N TYR A 85 -13.20 -20.64 -36.12
CA TYR A 85 -14.13 -21.78 -36.02
C TYR A 85 -13.52 -23.13 -36.42
N ASN A 86 -12.23 -23.19 -36.69
CA ASN A 86 -11.58 -24.39 -37.17
C ASN A 86 -11.84 -25.61 -36.27
N GLY A 87 -12.34 -26.71 -36.88
CA GLY A 87 -12.66 -27.96 -36.19
C GLY A 87 -13.93 -27.95 -35.32
N ARG A 88 -14.56 -26.79 -35.11
CA ARG A 88 -15.73 -26.62 -34.23
C ARG A 88 -17.08 -26.60 -34.96
N ILE A 89 -17.09 -26.48 -36.30
CA ILE A 89 -18.30 -26.28 -37.10
C ILE A 89 -18.75 -27.57 -37.78
N ILE A 90 -20.04 -27.90 -37.63
CA ILE A 90 -20.68 -28.99 -38.33
C ILE A 90 -21.93 -28.44 -39.07
N TYR A 91 -21.96 -28.56 -40.41
CA TYR A 91 -23.14 -28.31 -41.23
C TYR A 91 -23.95 -29.58 -41.40
N ASN A 92 -25.25 -29.50 -41.12
CA ASN A 92 -26.19 -30.57 -41.43
C ASN A 92 -27.23 -30.01 -42.41
N PHE A 93 -26.93 -30.15 -43.72
CA PHE A 93 -27.76 -29.66 -44.81
C PHE A 93 -28.54 -30.78 -45.45
N THR A 94 -29.85 -30.62 -45.55
CA THR A 94 -30.76 -31.43 -46.39
C THR A 94 -31.40 -30.52 -47.42
N ASP A 95 -32.37 -31.01 -48.17
CA ASP A 95 -33.03 -30.24 -49.26
C ASP A 95 -33.68 -28.94 -48.77
N ASN A 96 -34.22 -28.94 -47.53
CA ASN A 96 -34.90 -27.79 -46.94
C ASN A 96 -34.38 -27.42 -45.53
N SER A 97 -33.31 -28.08 -45.07
CA SER A 97 -32.73 -27.83 -43.77
C SER A 97 -31.30 -27.30 -43.88
N CYS A 98 -30.98 -26.33 -43.05
CA CYS A 98 -29.70 -25.64 -43.06
C CYS A 98 -29.05 -25.59 -41.66
N ASN A 99 -29.21 -26.63 -40.86
CA ASN A 99 -28.76 -26.63 -39.44
C ASN A 99 -27.25 -26.45 -39.30
N LEU A 100 -26.87 -25.64 -38.30
CA LEU A 100 -25.50 -25.39 -37.88
C LEU A 100 -25.28 -25.92 -36.47
N THR A 101 -24.18 -26.63 -36.25
CA THR A 101 -23.71 -26.98 -34.90
C THR A 101 -22.36 -26.33 -34.68
N ILE A 102 -22.19 -25.64 -33.53
CA ILE A 102 -20.96 -25.05 -33.08
C ILE A 102 -20.60 -25.73 -31.77
N LYS A 103 -19.42 -26.33 -31.68
CA LYS A 103 -18.90 -26.99 -30.49
C LYS A 103 -17.96 -26.05 -29.72
N ASP A 104 -17.74 -26.32 -28.43
CA ASP A 104 -16.78 -25.66 -27.57
C ASP A 104 -16.86 -24.14 -27.67
N LEU A 105 -18.06 -23.61 -27.37
CA LEU A 105 -18.34 -22.18 -27.45
C LEU A 105 -17.44 -21.35 -26.58
N ASN A 106 -16.99 -20.21 -27.06
CA ASN A 106 -16.29 -19.20 -26.31
C ASN A 106 -16.98 -17.83 -26.45
N LEU A 107 -16.63 -16.86 -25.60
CA LEU A 107 -17.29 -15.54 -25.59
C LEU A 107 -17.21 -14.80 -26.93
N ARG A 108 -16.18 -15.06 -27.76
CA ARG A 108 -15.99 -14.45 -29.09
C ARG A 108 -16.96 -15.01 -30.14
N ASP A 109 -17.61 -16.12 -29.85
CA ASP A 109 -18.63 -16.70 -30.75
C ASP A 109 -19.97 -15.93 -30.68
N SER A 110 -20.11 -14.95 -29.79
CA SER A 110 -21.26 -14.06 -29.72
C SER A 110 -21.34 -13.20 -30.98
N ALA A 111 -22.31 -13.50 -31.85
CA ALA A 111 -22.45 -12.83 -33.13
C ALA A 111 -23.86 -13.08 -33.74
N GLU A 112 -24.19 -12.37 -34.83
CA GLU A 112 -25.32 -12.67 -35.68
C GLU A 112 -24.91 -13.67 -36.77
N TYR A 113 -25.49 -14.86 -36.74
CA TYR A 113 -25.24 -15.95 -37.69
C TYR A 113 -26.25 -15.93 -38.81
N LYS A 114 -25.79 -15.86 -40.07
CA LYS A 114 -26.61 -15.79 -41.27
C LYS A 114 -26.35 -16.98 -42.17
N PHE A 115 -27.43 -17.55 -42.69
CA PHE A 115 -27.37 -18.59 -43.71
C PHE A 115 -27.56 -18.00 -45.09
N ARG A 116 -26.74 -18.44 -46.05
CA ARG A 116 -26.85 -18.07 -47.48
C ARG A 116 -26.79 -19.31 -48.34
N PHE A 117 -27.64 -19.33 -49.37
CA PHE A 117 -27.57 -20.32 -50.43
C PHE A 117 -27.57 -19.64 -51.81
N VAL A 118 -26.93 -20.29 -52.76
CA VAL A 118 -26.83 -19.85 -54.16
C VAL A 118 -27.33 -20.96 -55.07
N THR A 119 -28.13 -20.62 -56.07
CA THR A 119 -28.73 -21.56 -57.02
C THR A 119 -28.15 -21.38 -58.41
N ASN A 120 -28.64 -22.17 -59.37
CA ASN A 120 -28.33 -22.07 -60.82
C ASN A 120 -29.09 -20.96 -61.52
N GLN A 121 -30.07 -20.31 -60.86
CA GLN A 121 -30.90 -19.25 -61.46
C GLN A 121 -30.08 -17.95 -61.56
N PRO A 122 -30.34 -17.11 -62.58
CA PRO A 122 -29.83 -15.74 -62.59
C PRO A 122 -30.30 -15.03 -61.33
N ASP A 123 -29.37 -14.31 -60.67
CA ASP A 123 -29.60 -13.65 -59.37
C ASP A 123 -30.16 -14.57 -58.26
N GLY A 124 -30.05 -15.88 -58.44
CA GLY A 124 -30.54 -16.90 -57.53
C GLY A 124 -29.72 -17.11 -56.26
N ALA A 125 -29.42 -16.04 -55.55
CA ALA A 125 -28.73 -16.10 -54.28
C ALA A 125 -29.58 -15.43 -53.19
N PHE A 126 -29.76 -16.11 -52.05
CA PHE A 126 -30.61 -15.61 -50.97
C PHE A 126 -29.88 -15.73 -49.60
N THR A 127 -30.02 -14.70 -48.78
CA THR A 127 -29.53 -14.67 -47.41
C THR A 127 -30.69 -14.44 -46.44
N GLY A 128 -30.80 -15.28 -45.43
CA GLY A 128 -31.78 -15.10 -44.36
C GLY A 128 -31.48 -13.89 -43.50
N LEU A 129 -32.41 -12.95 -43.45
CA LEU A 129 -32.34 -11.74 -42.64
C LEU A 129 -33.64 -11.51 -41.86
N PRO A 130 -33.60 -11.11 -40.59
CA PRO A 130 -32.38 -11.04 -39.74
C PRO A 130 -31.82 -12.43 -39.49
N GLY A 131 -30.52 -12.52 -39.14
CA GLY A 131 -29.85 -13.76 -38.74
C GLY A 131 -30.23 -14.20 -37.33
N VAL A 132 -29.59 -15.26 -36.85
CA VAL A 132 -29.71 -15.73 -35.48
C VAL A 132 -28.69 -15.01 -34.61
N ILE A 133 -29.15 -14.38 -33.54
CA ILE A 133 -28.28 -13.77 -32.52
C ILE A 133 -27.90 -14.85 -31.52
N LEU A 134 -26.62 -15.24 -31.50
CA LEU A 134 -26.04 -16.10 -30.48
C LEU A 134 -25.33 -15.22 -29.46
N THR A 135 -25.71 -15.35 -28.20
CA THR A 135 -25.01 -14.77 -27.05
C THR A 135 -24.35 -15.88 -26.25
N VAL A 136 -23.05 -15.84 -26.11
CA VAL A 136 -22.29 -16.78 -25.28
C VAL A 136 -21.89 -16.08 -23.99
N THR A 137 -22.07 -16.70 -22.84
CA THR A 137 -21.84 -16.14 -21.52
C THR A 137 -21.22 -17.16 -20.60
N ASP A 138 -20.45 -16.65 -19.61
CA ASP A 138 -19.96 -17.44 -18.49
C ASP A 138 -20.97 -17.43 -17.34
N LEU A 139 -20.95 -18.50 -16.55
CA LEU A 139 -21.56 -18.50 -15.23
C LEU A 139 -20.66 -17.70 -14.29
N ARG A 140 -21.27 -16.88 -13.43
CA ARG A 140 -20.58 -16.10 -12.40
C ARG A 140 -21.22 -16.35 -11.04
N VAL A 141 -20.39 -16.35 -10.01
CA VAL A 141 -20.84 -16.33 -8.63
C VAL A 141 -20.72 -14.90 -8.11
N GLN A 142 -21.84 -14.26 -7.84
CA GLN A 142 -21.88 -13.02 -7.07
C GLN A 142 -21.76 -13.34 -5.59
N VAL A 143 -20.93 -12.58 -4.89
CA VAL A 143 -20.71 -12.72 -3.46
C VAL A 143 -21.28 -11.49 -2.75
N ARG A 144 -22.15 -11.71 -1.77
CA ARG A 144 -22.68 -10.65 -0.89
C ARG A 144 -22.45 -11.04 0.56
N ARG A 145 -21.72 -10.22 1.30
CA ARG A 145 -21.49 -10.43 2.72
C ARG A 145 -22.60 -9.78 3.54
N SER A 146 -23.18 -10.51 4.46
CA SER A 146 -24.04 -10.02 5.54
C SER A 146 -23.29 -10.19 6.88
N GLU A 147 -23.81 -9.61 7.95
CA GLU A 147 -23.14 -9.64 9.27
C GLU A 147 -22.87 -11.06 9.81
N MET A 148 -23.72 -12.02 9.47
CA MET A 148 -23.65 -13.39 10.01
C MET A 148 -23.30 -14.46 8.96
N GLN A 149 -23.55 -14.20 7.67
CA GLN A 149 -23.39 -15.21 6.61
C GLN A 149 -23.00 -14.55 5.30
N THR A 150 -22.45 -15.35 4.38
CA THR A 150 -22.15 -14.91 3.02
C THR A 150 -23.15 -15.54 2.07
N GLU A 151 -23.87 -14.70 1.31
CA GLU A 151 -24.74 -15.14 0.21
C GLU A 151 -23.91 -15.29 -1.07
N LEU A 152 -24.02 -16.45 -1.69
CA LEU A 152 -23.49 -16.74 -3.03
C LEU A 152 -24.65 -16.88 -3.99
N LYS A 153 -24.66 -16.08 -5.07
CA LYS A 153 -25.67 -16.14 -6.12
C LYS A 153 -25.04 -16.55 -7.45
N CYS A 154 -25.55 -17.63 -8.04
CA CYS A 154 -25.16 -18.08 -9.38
C CYS A 154 -25.97 -17.36 -10.44
N GLU A 155 -25.31 -16.70 -11.37
CA GLU A 155 -25.97 -15.97 -12.45
C GLU A 155 -25.21 -16.06 -13.77
N SER A 156 -25.92 -15.81 -14.87
CA SER A 156 -25.36 -15.58 -16.19
C SER A 156 -25.93 -14.29 -16.76
N SER A 157 -25.28 -13.68 -17.73
CA SER A 157 -25.79 -12.49 -18.41
C SER A 157 -26.97 -12.80 -19.39
N CYS A 158 -27.34 -14.06 -19.51
CA CYS A 158 -28.50 -14.48 -20.26
C CYS A 158 -29.68 -14.70 -19.31
N ASP A 159 -30.81 -14.08 -19.59
CA ASP A 159 -32.07 -14.35 -18.91
C ASP A 159 -32.79 -15.50 -19.63
N PRO A 160 -32.73 -16.74 -19.14
CA PRO A 160 -33.46 -17.83 -19.69
C PRO A 160 -34.95 -17.65 -19.39
N ILE A 161 -35.82 -18.02 -20.36
CA ILE A 161 -37.30 -17.99 -20.23
C ILE A 161 -37.78 -18.78 -18.99
N LYS A 162 -36.97 -19.72 -18.50
CA LYS A 162 -37.14 -20.43 -17.23
C LYS A 162 -35.80 -20.36 -16.45
N PRO A 163 -35.82 -19.93 -15.18
CA PRO A 163 -34.60 -19.97 -14.38
C PRO A 163 -34.09 -21.41 -14.29
N PRO A 164 -32.82 -21.67 -14.65
CA PRO A 164 -32.25 -23.00 -14.57
C PRO A 164 -32.13 -23.42 -13.08
N SER A 165 -32.22 -24.74 -12.85
CA SER A 165 -31.77 -25.28 -11.56
C SER A 165 -30.24 -25.27 -11.53
N TYR A 166 -29.67 -24.79 -10.44
CA TYR A 166 -28.22 -24.72 -10.28
C TYR A 166 -27.71 -25.87 -9.40
N VAL A 167 -26.44 -26.15 -9.52
CA VAL A 167 -25.70 -27.09 -8.68
C VAL A 167 -24.46 -26.39 -8.15
N TRP A 168 -24.25 -26.48 -6.86
CA TRP A 168 -23.15 -25.85 -6.18
C TRP A 168 -22.03 -26.84 -5.85
N PHE A 169 -20.81 -26.35 -5.84
CA PHE A 169 -19.62 -27.11 -5.50
C PHE A 169 -18.77 -26.31 -4.51
N ASN A 170 -18.23 -27.00 -3.50
CA ASN A 170 -17.13 -26.49 -2.69
C ASN A 170 -15.92 -27.38 -2.99
N LYS A 171 -14.89 -26.77 -3.61
CA LYS A 171 -13.78 -27.52 -4.24
C LYS A 171 -14.37 -28.48 -5.29
N GLU A 172 -14.07 -29.77 -5.21
CA GLU A 172 -14.63 -30.78 -6.12
C GLU A 172 -15.93 -31.45 -5.59
N LYS A 173 -16.30 -31.15 -4.33
CA LYS A 173 -17.45 -31.78 -3.69
C LYS A 173 -18.74 -31.04 -4.06
N LYS A 174 -19.70 -31.80 -4.62
CA LYS A 174 -21.05 -31.33 -4.88
C LYS A 174 -21.79 -31.07 -3.57
N MET A 175 -22.47 -29.94 -3.47
CA MET A 175 -23.33 -29.54 -2.37
C MET A 175 -24.77 -30.02 -2.60
N GLU A 176 -25.59 -30.02 -1.55
CA GLU A 176 -26.98 -30.50 -1.65
C GLU A 176 -27.92 -29.42 -2.20
N GLU A 177 -27.58 -28.16 -2.05
CA GLU A 177 -28.37 -27.01 -2.48
C GLU A 177 -28.43 -26.93 -4.00
N GLN A 178 -29.67 -26.68 -4.52
CA GLN A 178 -29.95 -26.59 -5.97
C GLN A 178 -30.62 -25.25 -6.34
N THR A 179 -30.54 -24.27 -5.47
CA THR A 179 -31.12 -22.93 -5.64
C THR A 179 -30.15 -21.99 -6.35
N SER A 180 -30.67 -20.88 -6.89
CA SER A 180 -29.84 -19.83 -7.52
C SER A 180 -28.96 -19.08 -6.52
N SER A 181 -29.34 -19.07 -5.24
CA SER A 181 -28.57 -18.48 -4.15
C SER A 181 -28.45 -19.46 -3.00
N ILE A 182 -27.29 -19.45 -2.32
CA ILE A 182 -27.03 -20.23 -1.11
C ILE A 182 -26.40 -19.32 -0.05
N LEU A 183 -26.62 -19.67 1.23
CA LEU A 183 -25.96 -19.03 2.37
C LEU A 183 -24.88 -19.96 2.87
N VAL A 184 -23.65 -19.44 3.00
CA VAL A 184 -22.50 -20.23 3.42
C VAL A 184 -21.78 -19.58 4.60
N SER A 185 -21.21 -20.42 5.48
CA SER A 185 -20.19 -20.01 6.46
C SER A 185 -18.84 -20.37 5.86
N VAL A 186 -18.07 -19.38 5.45
CA VAL A 186 -16.78 -19.56 4.77
C VAL A 186 -15.71 -20.04 5.75
N ARG A 187 -14.94 -21.04 5.37
CA ARG A 187 -13.80 -21.59 6.11
C ARG A 187 -12.54 -21.49 5.26
N ASP A 188 -11.40 -21.58 5.90
CA ASP A 188 -10.12 -21.55 5.20
C ASP A 188 -10.02 -22.61 4.10
N GLY A 189 -9.61 -22.15 2.93
CA GLY A 189 -9.45 -22.99 1.75
C GLY A 189 -10.75 -23.39 1.06
N ASP A 190 -11.93 -22.88 1.45
CA ASP A 190 -13.16 -23.07 0.69
C ASP A 190 -13.07 -22.38 -0.68
N ARG A 191 -13.57 -23.07 -1.72
CA ARG A 191 -13.62 -22.59 -3.11
C ARG A 191 -14.96 -22.96 -3.71
N PHE A 192 -15.85 -21.98 -3.84
CA PHE A 192 -17.22 -22.21 -4.30
C PHE A 192 -17.36 -21.94 -5.79
N SER A 193 -18.02 -22.83 -6.50
CA SER A 193 -18.40 -22.66 -7.88
C SER A 193 -19.82 -23.19 -8.11
N CYS A 194 -20.46 -22.75 -9.20
CA CYS A 194 -21.77 -23.22 -9.59
C CYS A 194 -21.77 -23.72 -11.04
N SER A 195 -22.74 -24.59 -11.36
CA SER A 195 -23.07 -25.02 -12.70
C SER A 195 -24.59 -25.09 -12.90
N VAL A 196 -25.02 -25.22 -14.12
CA VAL A 196 -26.45 -25.55 -14.45
C VAL A 196 -26.64 -27.06 -14.33
N LYS A 197 -27.73 -27.48 -13.69
CA LYS A 197 -28.08 -28.89 -13.56
C LYS A 197 -28.19 -29.57 -14.94
N GLY A 198 -27.49 -30.70 -15.08
CA GLY A 198 -27.35 -31.44 -16.35
C GLY A 198 -26.16 -30.99 -17.20
N HIS A 199 -25.42 -29.96 -16.76
CA HIS A 199 -24.20 -29.45 -17.39
C HIS A 199 -23.13 -29.19 -16.32
N GLU A 200 -22.94 -30.14 -15.40
CA GLU A 200 -22.07 -30.03 -14.25
C GLU A 200 -20.57 -29.92 -14.62
N ASP A 201 -20.22 -30.22 -15.85
CA ASP A 201 -18.90 -30.00 -16.47
C ASP A 201 -18.62 -28.53 -16.79
N LEU A 202 -19.69 -27.71 -17.00
CA LEU A 202 -19.60 -26.28 -17.29
C LEU A 202 -19.76 -25.47 -16.00
N ARG A 203 -18.68 -25.36 -15.23
CA ARG A 203 -18.67 -24.63 -13.94
C ARG A 203 -18.24 -23.19 -14.10
N SER A 204 -18.77 -22.34 -13.22
CA SER A 204 -18.25 -20.99 -13.03
C SER A 204 -16.80 -21.02 -12.54
N ARG A 205 -16.08 -19.89 -12.68
CA ARG A 205 -14.82 -19.71 -11.95
C ARG A 205 -15.09 -19.77 -10.44
N PRO A 206 -14.25 -20.48 -9.67
CA PRO A 206 -14.43 -20.57 -8.23
C PRO A 206 -14.22 -19.22 -7.56
N VAL A 207 -15.04 -18.90 -6.54
CA VAL A 207 -14.84 -17.76 -5.65
C VAL A 207 -14.26 -18.24 -4.31
N TYR A 208 -13.31 -17.49 -3.75
CA TYR A 208 -12.59 -17.84 -2.52
C TYR A 208 -11.98 -16.61 -1.85
N ALA A 209 -11.75 -16.74 -0.54
CA ALA A 209 -11.05 -15.75 0.25
C ALA A 209 -9.60 -15.59 -0.22
N PRO A 210 -8.94 -14.46 0.07
CA PRO A 210 -7.52 -14.28 -0.19
C PRO A 210 -6.66 -15.42 0.34
N THR A 211 -5.67 -15.85 -0.45
CA THR A 211 -4.69 -16.88 -0.10
C THR A 211 -3.30 -16.47 -0.59
N PHE A 212 -2.25 -16.97 0.08
CA PHE A 212 -0.85 -16.66 -0.26
C PHE A 212 -0.52 -15.17 -0.26
N THR A 213 -1.08 -14.44 0.72
CA THR A 213 -0.83 -13.01 0.86
C THR A 213 0.62 -12.75 1.23
N SER A 214 1.30 -11.92 0.45
CA SER A 214 2.71 -11.58 0.64
C SER A 214 2.97 -10.08 0.54
N ALA A 215 3.86 -9.59 1.43
CA ALA A 215 4.34 -8.22 1.44
C ALA A 215 5.80 -8.18 0.98
N ASN A 216 6.12 -7.37 -0.01
CA ASN A 216 7.43 -7.29 -0.62
C ASN A 216 7.95 -5.86 -0.68
N LEU A 217 9.26 -5.71 -0.46
CA LEU A 217 9.97 -4.47 -0.69
C LEU A 217 10.41 -4.44 -2.17
N MET A 218 9.93 -3.45 -2.93
CA MET A 218 10.22 -3.32 -4.36
C MET A 218 11.54 -2.60 -4.65
N THR A 219 12.12 -1.94 -3.61
CA THR A 219 13.38 -1.19 -3.74
C THR A 219 14.56 -2.15 -3.52
N SER A 220 15.47 -2.21 -4.48
CA SER A 220 16.73 -2.97 -4.34
C SER A 220 17.79 -2.14 -3.61
N GLY A 221 18.56 -2.77 -2.71
CA GLY A 221 19.68 -2.16 -2.00
C GLY A 221 19.30 -1.48 -0.68
N GLN A 222 20.24 -0.69 -0.14
CA GLN A 222 20.06 -0.02 1.15
C GLN A 222 19.12 1.18 1.06
N ILE A 223 18.12 1.20 1.92
CA ILE A 223 17.17 2.30 2.06
C ILE A 223 17.87 3.46 2.77
N THR A 224 17.94 4.61 2.09
CA THR A 224 18.53 5.83 2.62
C THR A 224 17.45 6.88 2.86
N GLU A 225 17.53 7.59 3.97
CA GLU A 225 16.60 8.69 4.30
C GLU A 225 16.46 9.70 3.16
N GLY A 226 15.23 10.15 2.91
CA GLY A 226 14.89 11.08 1.84
C GLY A 226 14.70 10.45 0.46
N ARG A 227 14.84 9.12 0.33
CA ARG A 227 14.57 8.40 -0.93
C ARG A 227 13.13 7.90 -1.00
N SER A 228 12.67 7.64 -2.22
CA SER A 228 11.39 6.95 -2.42
C SER A 228 11.56 5.45 -2.22
N VAL A 229 10.59 4.84 -1.51
CA VAL A 229 10.55 3.39 -1.22
C VAL A 229 9.14 2.89 -1.46
N THR A 230 9.00 1.75 -2.13
CA THR A 230 7.69 1.14 -2.43
C THR A 230 7.60 -0.25 -1.80
N LEU A 231 6.53 -0.48 -1.06
CA LEU A 231 6.08 -1.79 -0.61
C LEU A 231 4.95 -2.27 -1.52
N SER A 232 4.93 -3.54 -1.89
CA SER A 232 3.88 -4.14 -2.72
C SER A 232 3.27 -5.34 -2.01
N CYS A 233 1.94 -5.41 -2.03
CA CYS A 233 1.16 -6.53 -1.51
C CYS A 233 0.58 -7.35 -2.66
N SER A 234 0.58 -8.67 -2.54
CA SER A 234 -0.06 -9.57 -3.51
C SER A 234 -0.77 -10.71 -2.81
N SER A 235 -1.87 -11.17 -3.40
CA SER A 235 -2.66 -12.29 -2.92
C SER A 235 -3.41 -12.95 -4.08
N ASP A 236 -3.68 -14.25 -3.98
CA ASP A 236 -4.58 -14.99 -4.86
C ASP A 236 -6.00 -14.95 -4.26
N ALA A 237 -6.94 -14.29 -4.93
CA ALA A 237 -8.30 -14.09 -4.45
C ALA A 237 -9.30 -13.95 -5.61
N ASN A 238 -10.52 -14.46 -5.41
CA ASN A 238 -11.64 -14.20 -6.30
C ASN A 238 -12.94 -14.06 -5.49
N PRO A 239 -13.63 -12.92 -5.48
CA PRO A 239 -13.30 -11.65 -6.15
C PRO A 239 -11.94 -11.07 -5.73
N GLU A 240 -11.38 -10.17 -6.56
CA GLU A 240 -10.13 -9.48 -6.27
C GLU A 240 -10.14 -8.87 -4.87
N ALA A 241 -8.99 -8.92 -4.20
CA ALA A 241 -8.86 -8.40 -2.85
C ALA A 241 -8.57 -6.89 -2.84
N ASN A 242 -9.11 -6.21 -1.84
CA ASN A 242 -8.64 -4.90 -1.40
C ASN A 242 -7.50 -5.09 -0.40
N TYR A 243 -6.60 -4.11 -0.33
CA TYR A 243 -5.40 -4.20 0.49
C TYR A 243 -5.37 -3.10 1.53
N THR A 244 -4.85 -3.42 2.72
CA THR A 244 -4.58 -2.43 3.77
C THR A 244 -3.20 -2.66 4.35
N TRP A 245 -2.42 -1.59 4.54
CA TRP A 245 -1.10 -1.64 5.14
C TRP A 245 -1.11 -1.13 6.57
N ARG A 246 -0.35 -1.82 7.44
CA ARG A 246 -0.15 -1.44 8.83
C ARG A 246 1.31 -1.58 9.23
N LYS A 247 1.76 -0.70 10.14
CA LYS A 247 3.06 -0.81 10.80
C LYS A 247 2.90 -1.61 12.08
N LYS A 248 3.79 -2.57 12.34
CA LYS A 248 3.83 -3.27 13.63
C LYS A 248 3.98 -2.24 14.75
N ASN A 249 3.26 -2.38 15.83
CA ASN A 249 3.17 -1.43 16.96
C ASN A 249 2.30 -0.18 16.71
N ASN A 250 1.71 -0.04 15.53
CA ASN A 250 0.70 0.98 15.26
C ASN A 250 -0.52 0.31 14.60
N GLN A 251 -1.67 0.33 15.26
CA GLN A 251 -2.89 -0.29 14.72
C GLN A 251 -3.55 0.55 13.62
N SER A 252 -3.10 1.80 13.43
CA SER A 252 -3.64 2.65 12.36
C SER A 252 -3.25 2.14 10.98
N ILE A 253 -4.16 2.28 10.02
CA ILE A 253 -3.93 2.02 8.62
C ILE A 253 -2.98 3.10 8.10
N VAL A 254 -1.92 2.70 7.37
CA VAL A 254 -0.94 3.60 6.76
C VAL A 254 -1.17 3.77 5.26
N SER A 255 -1.82 2.80 4.60
CA SER A 255 -2.27 2.86 3.19
C SER A 255 -3.37 1.83 2.95
N GLU A 256 -4.27 2.13 1.99
CA GLU A 256 -5.32 1.22 1.49
C GLU A 256 -5.07 0.79 0.04
N ASP A 257 -3.89 1.08 -0.49
CA ASP A 257 -3.50 0.71 -1.85
C ASP A 257 -2.74 -0.61 -1.87
N GLN A 258 -2.76 -1.29 -3.01
CA GLN A 258 -1.93 -2.48 -3.25
C GLN A 258 -0.43 -2.17 -3.12
N GLN A 259 -0.01 -0.95 -3.52
CA GLN A 259 1.35 -0.46 -3.39
C GLN A 259 1.38 0.73 -2.43
N PHE A 260 2.15 0.60 -1.36
CA PHE A 260 2.39 1.68 -0.43
C PHE A 260 3.73 2.36 -0.76
N VAL A 261 3.69 3.66 -1.06
CA VAL A 261 4.85 4.44 -1.50
C VAL A 261 5.22 5.49 -0.46
N PHE A 262 6.44 5.37 0.08
CA PHE A 262 7.10 6.48 0.79
C PHE A 262 7.79 7.36 -0.24
N TRP A 263 7.30 8.58 -0.47
CA TRP A 263 7.90 9.51 -1.42
C TRP A 263 9.23 10.08 -0.93
N SER A 264 9.38 10.24 0.38
CA SER A 264 10.60 10.69 1.05
C SER A 264 10.67 10.03 2.42
N ILE A 265 11.25 8.84 2.49
CA ILE A 265 11.27 8.03 3.70
C ILE A 265 12.11 8.67 4.79
N LEU A 266 11.64 8.63 6.03
CA LEU A 266 12.30 9.16 7.22
C LEU A 266 12.87 8.02 8.07
N SER A 267 13.82 8.35 8.95
CA SER A 267 14.35 7.40 9.94
C SER A 267 13.25 6.80 10.84
N SER A 268 12.23 7.61 11.18
CA SER A 268 11.05 7.20 11.96
C SER A 268 10.17 6.16 11.26
N ASP A 269 10.29 6.02 9.93
CA ASP A 269 9.54 5.04 9.16
C ASP A 269 10.16 3.64 9.26
N SER A 270 11.36 3.50 9.81
CA SER A 270 11.96 2.19 10.08
C SER A 270 11.03 1.33 10.91
N GLY A 271 10.92 0.04 10.54
CA GLY A 271 10.07 -0.89 11.27
C GLY A 271 9.60 -2.07 10.42
N LEU A 272 8.68 -2.84 10.97
CA LEU A 272 8.04 -3.96 10.32
C LEU A 272 6.66 -3.53 9.81
N TYR A 273 6.39 -3.83 8.55
CA TYR A 273 5.12 -3.56 7.89
C TYR A 273 4.49 -4.86 7.43
N TYR A 274 3.18 -4.93 7.46
CA TYR A 274 2.41 -6.04 6.93
C TYR A 274 1.18 -5.52 6.20
N CYS A 275 0.72 -6.26 5.21
CA CYS A 275 -0.52 -5.98 4.52
C CYS A 275 -1.57 -7.04 4.81
N THR A 276 -2.82 -6.65 4.79
CA THR A 276 -3.98 -7.53 4.83
C THR A 276 -4.70 -7.42 3.50
N ALA A 277 -4.91 -8.56 2.84
CA ALA A 277 -5.76 -8.70 1.67
C ALA A 277 -7.16 -9.12 2.12
N GLN A 278 -8.21 -8.48 1.62
CA GLN A 278 -9.58 -8.73 2.02
C GLN A 278 -10.53 -8.71 0.84
N ASN A 279 -11.45 -9.68 0.76
CA ASN A 279 -12.64 -9.65 -0.09
C ASN A 279 -13.90 -9.98 0.73
N GLN A 280 -15.04 -10.19 0.06
CA GLN A 280 -16.30 -10.49 0.73
C GLN A 280 -16.32 -11.87 1.40
N LEU A 281 -15.40 -12.77 1.05
CA LEU A 281 -15.33 -14.14 1.57
C LEU A 281 -14.40 -14.26 2.78
N GLY A 282 -13.45 -13.33 2.95
CA GLY A 282 -12.51 -13.35 4.09
C GLY A 282 -11.35 -12.41 3.91
N GLU A 283 -10.37 -12.58 4.81
CA GLU A 283 -9.14 -11.80 4.82
C GLU A 283 -7.94 -12.67 5.17
N GLU A 284 -6.78 -12.30 4.68
CA GLU A 284 -5.50 -12.92 5.02
C GLU A 284 -4.43 -11.86 5.17
N THR A 285 -3.61 -11.99 6.22
CA THR A 285 -2.52 -11.04 6.52
C THR A 285 -1.18 -11.66 6.16
N SER A 286 -0.34 -10.88 5.49
CA SER A 286 1.02 -11.27 5.10
C SER A 286 1.96 -11.45 6.28
N GLY A 287 3.07 -12.14 6.06
CA GLY A 287 4.26 -11.99 6.89
C GLY A 287 4.79 -10.54 6.87
N PRO A 288 5.53 -10.12 7.93
CA PRO A 288 6.06 -8.76 7.99
C PRO A 288 7.22 -8.55 7.00
N VAL A 289 7.25 -7.38 6.36
CA VAL A 289 8.40 -6.88 5.60
C VAL A 289 9.16 -5.86 6.44
N SER A 290 10.50 -5.98 6.50
CA SER A 290 11.35 -5.08 7.28
C SER A 290 11.81 -3.90 6.44
N VAL A 291 11.57 -2.69 6.95
CA VAL A 291 12.08 -1.42 6.40
C VAL A 291 13.11 -0.88 7.37
N GLN A 292 14.38 -0.79 6.92
CA GLN A 292 15.50 -0.28 7.70
C GLN A 292 16.09 0.94 7.00
N VAL A 293 15.82 2.13 7.53
CA VAL A 293 16.29 3.39 6.94
C VAL A 293 17.68 3.72 7.49
N THR A 294 18.63 3.96 6.58
CA THR A 294 19.99 4.40 6.91
C THR A 294 20.09 5.91 6.76
N TYR A 295 20.80 6.56 7.70
CA TYR A 295 20.97 8.02 7.73
C TYR A 295 22.29 8.43 8.37
N GLY A 296 22.73 9.65 8.05
CA GLY A 296 23.93 10.26 8.64
C GLY A 296 23.70 10.65 10.11
N PRO A 297 24.78 10.87 10.87
CA PRO A 297 24.68 11.33 12.24
C PRO A 297 23.83 12.60 12.35
N ARG A 298 22.93 12.63 13.34
CA ARG A 298 22.23 13.84 13.78
C ARG A 298 23.21 14.72 14.55
N PRO A 299 22.91 16.02 14.79
CA PRO A 299 23.78 16.89 15.60
C PRO A 299 24.19 16.22 16.92
N PRO A 300 25.48 15.99 17.14
CA PRO A 300 25.93 15.33 18.37
C PRO A 300 25.56 16.11 19.64
N SER A 301 25.12 15.39 20.67
CA SER A 301 25.05 15.91 22.02
C SER A 301 26.43 15.82 22.65
N VAL A 302 26.95 16.95 23.14
CA VAL A 302 28.24 17.04 23.76
C VAL A 302 28.13 17.55 25.20
N SER A 303 28.92 16.99 26.10
CA SER A 303 28.94 17.39 27.52
C SER A 303 30.34 17.35 28.11
N VAL A 304 30.56 18.12 29.16
CA VAL A 304 31.82 18.23 29.93
C VAL A 304 31.56 17.81 31.37
N THR A 305 32.42 16.95 31.89
CA THR A 305 32.35 16.53 33.29
C THR A 305 33.73 16.74 33.95
N PRO A 306 33.83 17.53 35.04
CA PRO A 306 32.77 18.27 35.75
C PRO A 306 32.25 19.46 34.91
N SER A 307 31.00 19.87 35.14
CA SER A 307 30.40 21.05 34.52
C SER A 307 30.82 22.33 35.23
N GLY A 308 30.93 23.44 34.49
CA GLY A 308 31.28 24.76 35.01
C GLY A 308 32.78 25.06 34.96
N GLU A 309 33.28 25.86 35.95
CA GLU A 309 34.69 26.22 36.05
C GLU A 309 35.55 25.03 36.52
N ILE A 310 36.51 24.67 35.70
CA ILE A 310 37.40 23.52 35.95
C ILE A 310 38.72 24.00 36.47
N MET A 311 39.14 23.51 37.63
CA MET A 311 40.44 23.84 38.20
C MET A 311 41.59 23.23 37.41
N GLU A 312 42.65 23.97 37.15
CA GLU A 312 43.90 23.42 36.60
C GLU A 312 44.37 22.21 37.41
N GLY A 313 44.80 21.15 36.72
CA GLY A 313 45.20 19.89 37.34
C GLY A 313 44.09 18.86 37.51
N SER A 314 42.84 19.24 37.29
CA SER A 314 41.70 18.33 37.42
C SER A 314 41.60 17.31 36.26
N LEU A 315 40.86 16.26 36.52
CA LEU A 315 40.42 15.29 35.50
C LEU A 315 39.16 15.84 34.83
N VAL A 316 39.14 15.86 33.50
CA VAL A 316 38.02 16.30 32.67
C VAL A 316 37.65 15.22 31.66
N THR A 317 36.38 14.93 31.54
CA THR A 317 35.84 14.02 30.50
C THR A 317 34.87 14.78 29.62
N LEU A 318 35.14 14.79 28.31
CA LEU A 318 34.23 15.24 27.27
C LEU A 318 33.49 14.02 26.73
N SER A 319 32.18 14.07 26.71
CA SER A 319 31.33 12.97 26.19
C SER A 319 30.53 13.41 24.97
N CYS A 320 30.41 12.54 23.97
CA CYS A 320 29.76 12.80 22.70
C CYS A 320 28.84 11.64 22.30
N SER A 321 27.61 11.93 21.87
CA SER A 321 26.67 10.93 21.35
C SER A 321 25.84 11.50 20.22
N SER A 322 25.52 10.69 19.24
CA SER A 322 24.68 11.06 18.09
C SER A 322 23.80 9.91 17.67
N ASP A 323 22.58 10.23 17.27
CA ASP A 323 21.66 9.28 16.62
C ASP A 323 22.08 9.13 15.16
N ALA A 324 22.34 7.88 14.73
CA ALA A 324 22.84 7.55 13.39
C ALA A 324 22.54 6.08 13.04
N ASN A 325 22.34 5.81 11.74
CA ASN A 325 22.25 4.43 11.25
C ASN A 325 23.00 4.30 9.90
N PRO A 326 24.09 3.53 9.82
CA PRO A 326 24.78 2.79 10.89
C PRO A 326 25.30 3.71 12.02
N GLU A 327 25.61 3.10 13.16
CA GLU A 327 26.21 3.83 14.29
C GLU A 327 27.40 4.67 13.87
N ALA A 328 27.58 5.84 14.52
CA ALA A 328 28.65 6.77 14.22
C ALA A 328 29.95 6.41 14.96
N ASN A 329 31.07 6.66 14.31
CA ASN A 329 32.39 6.77 14.96
C ASN A 329 32.59 8.22 15.37
N TYR A 330 33.29 8.43 16.48
CA TYR A 330 33.53 9.76 17.08
C TYR A 330 35.00 10.12 17.06
N THR A 331 35.29 11.39 16.76
CA THR A 331 36.64 11.95 16.80
C THR A 331 36.59 13.34 17.44
N TRP A 332 37.47 13.59 18.40
CA TRP A 332 37.58 14.86 19.10
C TRP A 332 38.68 15.73 18.56
N TYR A 333 38.39 17.00 18.39
CA TYR A 333 39.34 18.04 17.96
C TYR A 333 39.27 19.23 18.91
N LYS A 334 40.34 20.02 18.90
CA LYS A 334 40.38 21.34 19.55
C LYS A 334 40.37 22.42 18.47
N GLU A 335 39.58 23.45 18.62
CA GLU A 335 39.49 24.55 17.66
C GLU A 335 40.86 25.20 17.45
N GLY A 336 41.26 25.46 16.20
CA GLY A 336 42.55 25.98 15.81
C GLY A 336 43.68 24.95 15.75
N GLU A 337 43.40 23.67 16.00
CA GLU A 337 44.37 22.59 15.90
C GLU A 337 43.84 21.50 14.89
N GLU A 338 44.61 21.17 13.85
CA GLU A 338 44.18 20.23 12.81
C GLU A 338 44.24 18.76 13.26
N ALA A 339 45.13 18.43 14.21
CA ALA A 339 45.32 17.07 14.67
C ALA A 339 44.22 16.61 15.63
N PRO A 340 43.66 15.38 15.43
CA PRO A 340 42.68 14.82 16.33
C PRO A 340 43.30 14.63 17.74
N LYS A 341 42.49 14.89 18.79
CA LYS A 341 42.89 14.75 20.18
C LYS A 341 42.57 13.39 20.75
N ALA A 342 41.44 12.81 20.34
CA ALA A 342 41.01 11.49 20.75
C ALA A 342 40.04 10.89 19.77
N SER A 343 39.87 9.58 19.80
CA SER A 343 38.82 8.83 19.11
C SER A 343 37.95 8.11 20.15
N GLY A 344 36.64 7.95 19.80
CA GLY A 344 35.63 7.35 20.66
C GLY A 344 34.71 8.38 21.31
N GLN A 345 33.67 7.88 21.97
CA GLN A 345 32.61 8.70 22.57
C GLN A 345 33.15 9.62 23.68
N ASN A 346 34.12 9.14 24.45
CA ASN A 346 34.69 9.87 25.61
C ASN A 346 36.14 10.27 25.35
N PHE A 347 36.44 11.55 25.59
CA PHE A 347 37.78 12.07 25.61
C PHE A 347 38.11 12.52 27.04
N THR A 348 39.07 11.85 27.69
CA THR A 348 39.49 12.13 29.08
C THR A 348 40.86 12.81 29.13
N ILE A 349 40.93 13.94 29.80
CA ILE A 349 42.15 14.70 30.09
C ILE A 349 42.45 14.56 31.59
N THR A 350 43.47 13.79 31.95
CA THR A 350 43.75 13.43 33.36
C THR A 350 44.36 14.56 34.21
N ASN A 351 44.95 15.55 33.58
CA ASN A 351 45.60 16.68 34.26
C ASN A 351 45.48 17.91 33.34
N ILE A 352 44.31 18.55 33.36
CA ILE A 352 44.06 19.67 32.46
C ILE A 352 44.86 20.89 32.84
N MET A 353 45.54 21.50 31.86
CA MET A 353 46.32 22.73 32.05
C MET A 353 45.50 23.94 31.58
N PHE A 354 45.77 25.13 32.16
CA PHE A 354 45.13 26.38 31.73
C PHE A 354 45.23 26.68 30.23
N LYS A 355 46.35 26.31 29.55
CA LYS A 355 46.55 26.43 28.11
C LYS A 355 45.64 25.52 27.27
N GLN A 356 45.02 24.51 27.91
CA GLN A 356 44.10 23.57 27.24
C GLN A 356 42.63 24.04 27.27
N ARG A 357 42.35 25.20 27.89
CA ARG A 357 41.04 25.85 27.80
C ARG A 357 40.69 26.16 26.36
N GLY A 358 39.41 26.30 26.06
CA GLY A 358 38.93 26.70 24.74
C GLY A 358 37.85 25.76 24.18
N ASN A 359 37.54 25.90 22.92
CA ASN A 359 36.51 25.16 22.27
C ASN A 359 37.05 23.82 21.78
N TYR A 360 36.33 22.75 22.10
CA TYR A 360 36.52 21.42 21.57
C TYR A 360 35.29 21.03 20.78
N TYR A 361 35.46 20.31 19.66
CA TYR A 361 34.34 19.77 18.93
C TYR A 361 34.49 18.27 18.72
N CYS A 362 33.32 17.59 18.76
CA CYS A 362 33.21 16.19 18.46
C CYS A 362 32.63 16.04 17.05
N GLU A 363 33.33 15.34 16.18
CA GLU A 363 32.81 14.90 14.87
C GLU A 363 32.31 13.47 14.99
N ALA A 364 30.99 13.27 14.74
CA ALA A 364 30.35 11.98 14.56
C ALA A 364 30.30 11.66 13.07
N GLN A 365 30.77 10.49 12.66
CA GLN A 365 30.85 10.09 11.25
C GLN A 365 30.38 8.65 11.03
N ASN A 366 29.59 8.42 9.97
CA ASN A 366 29.28 7.10 9.44
C ASN A 366 29.38 7.09 7.89
N SER A 367 28.97 5.98 7.23
CA SER A 367 28.98 5.86 5.77
C SER A 367 28.00 6.80 5.05
N ARG A 368 27.09 7.46 5.79
CA ARG A 368 26.03 8.33 5.23
C ARG A 368 26.33 9.81 5.38
N GLY A 369 27.20 10.18 6.32
CA GLY A 369 27.54 11.56 6.54
C GLY A 369 28.40 11.78 7.77
N ARG A 370 28.60 13.05 8.07
CA ARG A 370 29.27 13.53 9.29
C ARG A 370 28.57 14.77 9.82
N CYS A 371 28.61 14.90 11.13
CA CYS A 371 28.08 16.07 11.84
C CYS A 371 28.94 16.34 13.06
N ASN A 372 29.13 17.61 13.39
CA ASN A 372 29.91 17.99 14.57
C ASN A 372 29.12 18.92 15.50
N SER A 373 29.54 18.94 16.77
CA SER A 373 29.06 19.88 17.79
C SER A 373 30.22 20.29 18.68
N THR A 374 30.19 21.55 19.10
CA THR A 374 31.24 22.19 19.88
C THR A 374 30.85 22.32 21.34
N VAL A 375 31.83 22.19 22.22
CA VAL A 375 31.70 22.45 23.68
C VAL A 375 32.87 23.30 24.17
N THR A 376 32.61 24.24 25.06
CA THR A 376 33.63 25.11 25.64
C THR A 376 34.13 24.53 26.96
N VAL A 377 35.46 24.43 27.10
CA VAL A 377 36.13 23.98 28.32
C VAL A 377 36.78 25.19 29.01
N ASN A 378 36.21 25.60 30.15
CA ASN A 378 36.68 26.74 30.94
C ASN A 378 37.59 26.25 32.05
N VAL A 379 38.90 26.52 31.91
CA VAL A 379 39.90 26.16 32.92
C VAL A 379 40.33 27.41 33.68
N VAL A 380 40.23 27.36 35.00
CA VAL A 380 40.71 28.42 35.92
C VAL A 380 41.97 27.98 36.63
N LEU A 381 42.86 28.94 36.88
CA LEU A 381 44.06 28.68 37.65
C LEU A 381 43.68 28.36 39.09
N ALA A 382 44.31 27.34 39.69
CA ALA A 382 44.19 27.10 41.13
C ALA A 382 44.63 28.34 41.89
N PRO A 383 43.88 28.78 42.93
CA PRO A 383 44.27 29.89 43.72
C PRO A 383 45.68 29.59 44.30
N ARG A 384 46.66 30.41 43.94
CA ARG A 384 48.02 30.31 44.48
C ARG A 384 47.88 30.56 45.94
N ASN A 385 47.81 29.49 46.76
CA ASN A 385 47.86 29.64 48.20
C ASN A 385 49.12 30.44 48.52
N GLN A 386 48.95 31.69 48.93
CA GLN A 386 50.00 32.47 49.65
C GLN A 386 50.20 31.81 51.01
N VAL A 387 50.84 30.63 51.04
CA VAL A 387 51.38 30.03 52.24
C VAL A 387 52.75 30.72 52.51
N ALA A 388 52.73 32.01 52.85
CA ALA A 388 53.92 32.73 53.19
C ALA A 388 53.70 33.89 54.17
N ALA A 389 52.68 33.88 55.04
CA ALA A 389 52.57 34.85 56.11
C ALA A 389 51.94 34.35 57.42
N ALA A 390 51.56 33.07 57.54
CA ALA A 390 50.92 32.58 58.77
C ALA A 390 51.87 31.85 59.74
N ALA A 391 53.15 31.63 59.39
CA ALA A 391 54.12 30.97 60.30
C ALA A 391 54.81 31.91 61.27
N ALA A 392 54.74 33.24 61.09
CA ALA A 392 55.39 34.19 62.00
C ALA A 392 54.54 34.64 63.21
N VAL A 393 53.22 34.56 63.11
CA VAL A 393 52.27 35.01 64.13
C VAL A 393 52.22 34.05 65.33
N PRO A 394 52.19 32.74 65.24
CA PRO A 394 52.15 31.85 66.39
C PRO A 394 53.48 31.82 67.19
N ALA A 395 54.64 32.04 66.52
CA ALA A 395 55.93 32.08 67.22
C ALA A 395 56.06 33.32 68.10
N VAL A 396 55.60 34.48 67.63
CA VAL A 396 55.60 35.72 68.45
C VAL A 396 54.61 35.62 69.61
N PHE A 397 53.44 35.02 69.39
CA PHE A 397 52.42 34.73 70.41
C PHE A 397 52.95 33.73 71.45
N LEU A 398 53.66 32.68 71.08
CA LEU A 398 54.28 31.73 72.01
C LEU A 398 55.40 32.37 72.82
N ILE A 399 56.23 33.24 72.22
CA ILE A 399 57.27 34.00 72.96
C ILE A 399 56.58 34.95 73.92
N LEU A 400 55.53 35.65 73.54
CA LEU A 400 54.81 36.56 74.47
C LEU A 400 54.09 35.78 75.57
N ILE A 401 53.55 34.61 75.32
CA ILE A 401 52.92 33.72 76.30
C ILE A 401 54.00 33.16 77.23
N CYS A 402 55.15 32.76 76.72
CA CYS A 402 56.28 32.32 77.56
C CYS A 402 56.82 33.46 78.46
N LEU A 403 56.95 34.70 77.96
CA LEU A 403 57.30 35.87 78.74
C LEU A 403 56.23 36.20 79.77
N PHE A 404 54.96 36.11 79.45
CA PHE A 404 53.85 36.35 80.38
C PHE A 404 53.78 35.27 81.48
N LEU A 405 53.97 34.02 81.13
CA LEU A 405 54.05 32.91 82.11
C LEU A 405 55.32 33.00 82.98
N TRP A 406 56.43 33.52 82.40
CA TRP A 406 57.66 33.80 83.20
C TRP A 406 57.43 34.94 84.19
N ILE A 407 56.72 36.01 83.83
CA ILE A 407 56.32 37.12 84.72
C ILE A 407 55.37 36.62 85.80
N LEU A 408 54.35 35.77 85.46
CA LEU A 408 53.38 35.19 86.41
C LEU A 408 54.05 34.21 87.40
N ARG A 409 55.14 33.57 87.00
CA ARG A 409 55.91 32.71 87.93
C ARG A 409 56.69 33.50 88.98
N LYS A 410 56.96 34.81 88.77
CA LYS A 410 57.64 35.67 89.70
C LYS A 410 56.73 36.29 90.77
N THR A 411 55.40 36.27 90.56
CA THR A 411 54.40 36.73 91.54
C THR A 411 53.66 35.57 92.12
N LYS A 412 54.27 34.91 93.01
CA LYS A 412 53.64 33.83 93.72
C LYS A 412 53.11 34.32 95.06
N VAL A 413 51.99 33.78 95.48
CA VAL A 413 51.79 33.10 96.77
C VAL A 413 50.33 33.22 97.26
N TRP A 414 49.80 32.12 97.70
CA TRP A 414 48.64 31.87 98.56
C TRP A 414 47.22 31.98 97.91
N LYS A 415 46.32 31.06 98.05
CA LYS A 415 45.82 30.08 99.05
C LYS A 415 44.86 29.13 98.34
N GLN A 416 44.92 27.92 98.47
CA GLN A 416 44.34 26.79 99.17
C GLN A 416 42.82 26.79 99.48
N GLN A 417 42.22 25.64 99.19
CA GLN A 417 41.00 24.99 99.76
C GLN A 417 39.66 25.32 99.10
N SER A 418 38.84 24.37 98.74
CA SER A 418 38.46 23.04 99.24
C SER A 418 37.60 22.29 98.24
N ARG A 419 37.68 20.99 98.31
CA ARG A 419 36.77 19.97 97.77
C ARG A 419 35.43 20.02 98.56
N PRO A 420 34.35 19.18 98.26
CA PRO A 420 34.30 17.94 97.50
C PRO A 420 32.99 17.71 96.65
N ALA A 421 33.06 16.76 95.80
CA ALA A 421 32.43 15.43 95.72
C ALA A 421 31.12 15.24 94.95
N ALA A 422 31.22 14.29 94.15
CA ALA A 422 30.42 13.08 93.90
C ALA A 422 29.18 13.23 92.96
N GLY A 423 29.01 12.40 92.09
CA GLY A 423 28.75 11.04 91.86
C GLY A 423 28.34 10.71 90.40
N GLN A 424 28.95 9.77 89.95
CA GLN A 424 28.56 8.43 89.46
C GLN A 424 27.86 8.34 88.15
N VAL A 425 28.58 7.78 87.22
CA VAL A 425 28.47 6.68 86.26
C VAL A 425 27.29 5.67 86.52
N PRO A 426 26.72 4.84 85.66
CA PRO A 426 27.39 4.16 84.56
C PRO A 426 26.58 3.88 83.27
N SER A 427 27.36 3.51 82.25
CA SER A 427 27.24 2.36 81.32
C SER A 427 25.85 2.02 80.69
N GLU A 428 25.68 1.53 79.56
CA GLU A 428 26.32 0.42 78.80
C GLU A 428 25.70 0.28 77.43
N GLN A 429 26.49 0.02 76.46
CA GLN A 429 26.44 -1.08 75.44
C GLN A 429 25.35 -1.16 74.39
N VAL A 430 25.83 -1.36 73.21
CA VAL A 430 25.84 -2.47 72.23
C VAL A 430 24.94 -2.31 71.01
N ILE A 431 25.56 -2.09 69.84
CA ILE A 431 25.49 -2.66 68.46
C ILE A 431 24.45 -3.84 68.27
N PRO A 432 23.94 -4.17 67.09
CA PRO A 432 24.24 -3.80 65.69
C PRO A 432 23.06 -3.67 64.71
N ALA A 433 23.42 -3.19 63.51
CA ALA A 433 23.02 -3.60 62.17
C ALA A 433 21.56 -3.90 61.83
N GLU A 434 21.05 -3.33 60.79
CA GLU A 434 20.80 -3.98 59.49
C GLU A 434 20.15 -3.01 58.51
N ASP A 435 20.46 -3.25 57.29
CA ASP A 435 20.05 -2.66 56.04
C ASP A 435 18.54 -2.34 55.90
N ASP A 436 18.19 -1.16 55.36
CA ASP A 436 16.98 -1.01 54.59
C ASP A 436 17.22 -0.03 53.42
N VAL A 437 17.21 -0.64 52.23
CA VAL A 437 17.28 0.03 50.95
C VAL A 437 15.90 0.66 50.66
N ALA A 438 15.82 1.97 50.72
CA ALA A 438 14.61 2.70 50.32
C ALA A 438 14.59 2.91 48.81
N TYR A 439 13.69 2.22 48.13
CA TYR A 439 13.29 2.52 46.74
C TYR A 439 12.39 3.73 46.71
N SER A 440 12.84 4.80 46.08
CA SER A 440 11.97 5.94 45.75
C SER A 440 11.29 5.67 44.41
N VAL A 441 9.96 5.47 44.42
CA VAL A 441 9.10 5.41 43.25
C VAL A 441 8.86 6.83 42.76
N VAL A 442 9.30 7.13 41.53
CA VAL A 442 8.98 8.39 40.85
C VAL A 442 7.66 8.19 40.07
N HIS A 443 6.60 8.86 40.49
CA HIS A 443 5.36 8.99 39.75
C HIS A 443 5.51 10.06 38.67
N PHE A 444 5.39 9.66 37.39
CA PHE A 444 5.18 10.59 36.29
C PHE A 444 3.69 10.92 36.17
N ALA A 445 3.33 12.18 36.39
CA ALA A 445 2.01 12.70 36.06
C ALA A 445 2.00 13.12 34.59
N THR A 446 1.19 12.44 33.80
CA THR A 446 0.85 12.82 32.42
C THR A 446 -0.11 14.00 32.45
N LYS A 447 0.31 15.13 31.92
CA LYS A 447 -0.56 16.26 31.63
C LYS A 447 -0.77 16.35 30.13
N GLN A 448 -1.96 16.02 29.70
CA GLN A 448 -2.50 16.31 28.36
C GLN A 448 -2.66 17.82 28.23
N GLU A 449 -2.06 18.44 27.23
CA GLU A 449 -2.45 19.77 26.77
C GLU A 449 -2.94 19.69 25.32
N GLU A 450 -4.17 20.07 25.20
CA GLU A 450 -4.98 20.23 23.97
C GLU A 450 -4.52 21.49 23.23
N LEU A 451 -4.14 21.35 21.95
CA LEU A 451 -3.77 22.48 21.10
C LEU A 451 -5.03 23.09 20.47
N VAL A 452 -5.42 24.24 20.97
CA VAL A 452 -6.42 25.12 20.33
C VAL A 452 -5.70 26.14 19.44
N TYR A 453 -5.99 26.12 18.15
CA TYR A 453 -5.58 27.16 17.21
C TYR A 453 -6.44 28.42 17.40
N SER A 454 -5.83 29.57 17.60
CA SER A 454 -6.47 30.84 17.32
C SER A 454 -5.49 31.84 16.69
N ASN A 455 -5.85 32.30 15.50
CA ASN A 455 -5.28 33.42 14.79
C ASN A 455 -5.52 34.73 15.52
N ILE A 456 -4.49 35.54 15.80
CA ILE A 456 -4.66 36.99 15.99
C ILE A 456 -3.45 37.74 15.42
N ASN A 457 -3.76 38.72 14.57
CA ASN A 457 -2.87 39.70 13.96
C ASN A 457 -2.31 40.73 14.99
N PRO A 458 -1.17 41.36 14.72
CA PRO A 458 -0.48 42.25 15.65
C PRO A 458 -0.93 43.69 15.53
N THR A 459 -1.18 44.35 16.67
CA THR A 459 -1.19 45.82 16.76
C THR A 459 -0.24 46.29 17.85
N GLN A 460 0.47 47.35 17.53
CA GLN A 460 1.51 48.06 18.30
C GLN A 460 1.03 48.53 19.68
N SER A 461 1.91 48.52 20.70
CA SER A 461 2.11 49.66 21.59
C SER A 461 3.29 49.49 22.56
N LYS A 462 4.25 50.42 22.45
CA LYS A 462 5.05 51.17 23.41
C LYS A 462 5.61 50.55 24.69
N ARG A 463 6.94 50.50 24.70
CA ARG A 463 7.95 50.86 25.76
C ARG A 463 7.57 50.80 27.22
N HIS A 464 8.20 49.82 27.93
CA HIS A 464 8.83 50.12 29.21
C HIS A 464 10.14 49.32 29.37
N LYS A 465 11.23 50.06 29.65
CA LYS A 465 12.59 49.60 29.81
C LYS A 465 12.74 49.03 31.22
N LYS A 466 12.95 47.69 31.33
CA LYS A 466 13.45 47.07 32.56
C LYS A 466 14.66 46.23 32.19
N ARG A 467 15.80 46.63 32.70
CA ARG A 467 17.12 46.00 32.57
C ARG A 467 17.00 44.63 33.24
N LYS A 468 17.09 43.54 32.48
CA LYS A 468 17.27 42.18 32.95
C LYS A 468 18.64 41.73 32.50
N GLU A 469 19.41 41.19 33.44
CA GLU A 469 20.69 40.57 33.21
C GLU A 469 20.59 39.59 32.03
N GLU A 470 21.47 39.78 31.05
CA GLU A 470 21.63 38.85 29.92
C GLU A 470 22.34 37.62 30.47
N GLU A 471 21.57 36.56 30.66
CA GLU A 471 22.10 35.21 30.72
C GLU A 471 22.68 34.88 29.34
N MET A 472 24.02 34.81 29.27
CA MET A 472 24.77 34.54 28.06
C MET A 472 24.51 33.11 27.65
N VAL A 473 23.54 32.90 26.74
CA VAL A 473 23.26 31.59 26.11
C VAL A 473 24.38 31.32 25.12
N GLU A 474 25.24 30.38 25.46
CA GLU A 474 26.36 29.92 24.65
C GLU A 474 25.79 29.11 23.44
N TYR A 475 25.85 29.69 22.25
CA TYR A 475 25.40 29.03 21.00
C TYR A 475 26.47 28.02 20.57
N ALA A 476 26.17 26.71 20.69
CA ALA A 476 26.97 25.69 20.06
C ALA A 476 26.79 25.74 18.53
N SER A 477 27.88 25.91 17.80
CA SER A 477 27.81 25.84 16.33
C SER A 477 27.71 24.38 15.87
N VAL A 478 26.72 24.08 15.02
CA VAL A 478 26.50 22.74 14.47
C VAL A 478 26.77 22.77 12.96
N ASN A 479 27.61 21.86 12.46
CA ASN A 479 27.92 21.72 11.04
C ASN A 479 27.76 20.25 10.61
N CYS A 480 26.80 19.97 9.72
CA CYS A 480 26.51 18.64 9.22
C CYS A 480 26.66 18.57 7.69
N GLY A 481 27.52 17.68 7.19
CA GLY A 481 27.79 17.47 5.77
C GLY A 481 27.46 16.04 5.32
N ARG A 482 26.83 15.89 4.12
CA ARG A 482 26.68 14.59 3.47
C ARG A 482 27.95 14.18 2.75
N THR A 483 28.46 12.98 2.99
CA THR A 483 29.53 12.38 2.18
C THR A 483 29.00 12.07 0.79
N ARG A 484 29.52 12.77 -0.24
CA ARG A 484 29.38 12.32 -1.63
C ARG A 484 30.37 11.16 -1.81
N THR A 485 29.87 9.94 -1.98
CA THR A 485 30.70 8.83 -2.49
C THR A 485 31.17 9.22 -3.88
N ALA A 486 32.45 9.48 -4.03
CA ALA A 486 33.10 9.63 -5.32
C ALA A 486 33.02 8.27 -6.02
N ALA A 487 32.19 8.15 -7.03
CA ALA A 487 32.24 7.05 -7.97
C ALA A 487 33.58 7.16 -8.72
N ARG A 488 34.41 6.14 -8.57
CA ARG A 488 35.68 5.95 -9.30
C ARG A 488 35.31 5.71 -10.75
N THR A 489 35.51 6.69 -11.59
CA THR A 489 35.41 6.58 -13.07
C THR A 489 36.58 5.76 -13.57
N GLU A 490 36.33 4.52 -13.95
CA GLU A 490 37.16 3.81 -14.94
C GLU A 490 36.68 4.20 -16.33
N SER A 491 37.60 4.72 -17.10
CA SER A 491 37.45 5.09 -18.50
C SER A 491 37.16 3.87 -19.38
N ALA A 492 36.04 3.89 -20.10
CA ALA A 492 35.86 3.08 -21.31
C ALA A 492 34.92 3.83 -22.28
N GLN A 493 35.50 4.17 -23.42
CA GLN A 493 34.97 4.28 -24.78
C GLN A 493 33.58 4.86 -25.03
N GLN A 494 33.60 5.95 -25.79
CA GLN A 494 32.51 6.52 -26.57
C GLN A 494 31.82 5.47 -27.44
N ASP A 495 30.52 5.34 -27.27
CA ASP A 495 29.59 5.02 -28.34
C ASP A 495 28.34 5.88 -28.15
N SER A 496 28.03 6.59 -29.23
CA SER A 496 26.91 7.47 -29.42
C SER A 496 25.59 6.69 -29.43
N VAL A 497 24.70 6.94 -28.48
CA VAL A 497 23.28 6.56 -28.57
C VAL A 497 22.42 7.74 -28.12
N GLU A 498 21.45 8.06 -28.99
CA GLU A 498 20.49 9.11 -28.97
C GLU A 498 19.65 9.18 -27.68
N ASP A 499 19.32 10.42 -27.31
CA ASP A 499 18.44 10.82 -26.22
C ASP A 499 16.97 10.47 -26.53
N PRO A 500 16.23 9.66 -25.72
CA PRO A 500 14.79 9.53 -25.84
C PRO A 500 14.07 10.32 -24.75
N ALA A 501 14.13 11.64 -24.82
CA ALA A 501 13.30 12.50 -24.02
C ALA A 501 12.33 13.27 -24.92
N ALA A 502 11.19 12.66 -25.31
CA ALA A 502 9.96 13.40 -25.69
C ALA A 502 8.78 12.42 -25.92
N LEU A 503 8.06 12.06 -24.89
CA LEU A 503 6.70 11.54 -25.00
C LEU A 503 5.84 12.06 -23.84
N TYR A 504 5.49 13.35 -23.96
CA TYR A 504 4.36 13.88 -23.22
C TYR A 504 3.09 13.69 -24.06
N SER A 505 2.26 12.75 -23.69
CA SER A 505 0.89 12.66 -24.18
C SER A 505 0.02 13.66 -23.44
N SER A 506 -0.50 14.61 -24.17
CA SER A 506 -1.52 15.57 -23.72
C SER A 506 -2.86 14.86 -23.48
N VAL A 507 -3.37 14.94 -22.26
CA VAL A 507 -4.74 14.55 -21.91
C VAL A 507 -5.70 15.67 -22.34
N ASN A 508 -6.53 15.41 -23.35
CA ASN A 508 -7.63 16.27 -23.76
C ASN A 508 -8.76 16.24 -22.72
N LYS A 509 -9.10 17.41 -22.17
CA LYS A 509 -10.35 17.63 -21.44
C LYS A 509 -11.50 17.81 -22.45
N PRO A 510 -12.70 17.22 -22.22
CA PRO A 510 -13.83 17.48 -23.09
C PRO A 510 -14.40 18.87 -22.84
N GLY A 511 -14.44 19.68 -23.91
CA GLY A 511 -15.04 20.99 -23.92
C GLY A 511 -16.58 20.92 -23.93
N ARG A 512 -17.19 21.84 -23.21
CA ARG A 512 -18.64 22.12 -23.20
C ARG A 512 -19.10 22.62 -24.55
N ASN A 513 -20.08 21.96 -25.16
CA ASN A 513 -20.83 22.44 -26.32
C ASN A 513 -21.73 23.63 -25.94
N ILE A 514 -21.48 24.75 -26.52
CA ILE A 514 -22.42 25.87 -26.63
C ILE A 514 -23.07 25.75 -28.01
N ARG A 515 -24.41 25.61 -28.02
CA ARG A 515 -25.25 25.67 -29.23
C ARG A 515 -25.27 27.10 -29.72
N GLU A 516 -24.85 27.33 -30.95
CA GLU A 516 -25.29 28.48 -31.75
C GLU A 516 -26.03 27.98 -32.99
N THR A 517 -27.20 28.53 -33.19
CA THR A 517 -28.08 28.34 -34.34
C THR A 517 -27.58 29.12 -35.56
N PRO A 518 -27.66 28.58 -36.78
CA PRO A 518 -27.43 29.41 -37.99
C PRO A 518 -28.73 30.00 -38.50
N SER A 519 -28.76 31.31 -38.68
CA SER A 519 -29.66 32.00 -39.52
C SER A 519 -29.07 32.14 -40.93
N GLY A 520 -29.81 31.73 -41.97
CA GLY A 520 -30.05 32.39 -43.24
C GLY A 520 -28.90 32.46 -44.28
N LEU A 521 -29.02 31.68 -45.28
CA LEU A 521 -29.29 31.93 -46.72
C LEU A 521 -29.09 30.63 -47.49
#